data_f33c800bc44b2c7fa369e6d5460ba53a
#
_entry.id   f33c800bc44b2c7fa369e6d5460ba53a
#
_cell.length_a   1.000
_cell.length_b   1.000
_cell.length_c   1.000
_cell.angle_alpha   90.00
_cell.angle_beta   90.00
_cell.angle_gamma   90.00
#
_symmetry.space_group_name_H-M   'P 1'
#
loop_
_entity.id
_entity.type
_entity.pdbx_description
1 polymer ?
#
loop_
_entity_poly.entity_id
_entity_poly.type
_entity_poly.pdbx_seq_one_letter_code
_entity_poly.pdbx_strand_id
1 'polypeptide(L)'
;MNVKLKEKIRESLSAVLPITGIVLMLSIFLIPMELGSVVMFLTGALMLIVGMGFFQLGAEMAMTPLGEGVGVQISKMKKLLTVLLTGFLMGVIITVSEPDLQVLAGQVPSVPNMVLIMTVAVGVGLFLALAIVRIRYKISLSMLLIVCYLALILVSMFVPKEFLAVAFDSGGVTTGPMTVPFIMAMGVGLASVRSDKNAANDSFGLVALSSVGPILAVLILGCFFKPTEAAYTLTDVATVVTTQDVARVFAQGLPLYAREVLLSLVPILWVFLIFQWLTHRYHGLQIKRIIVGFGYTYIGLVLFLCGANVGFAPVGAYLGKELAGLSLRWILVPIGALIGYYIVKAEPAIQVLNHQVEAVTNGAISVKMMNRCMQIGVAASVSLAMLRVLTGISIQWFVIPGYIIALVLSRMVPDIFIGIAFDSGGVASGPMTSTFLLPLSIGVCEALGGNLMTDAFGVVALVALTPLIAIQLMGLVYKLKTAKRTQTVPAAIADDCDMIVDLEEGD
;
A
#
# COMPACT_ATOMS: atom_id res chain seq x y z
N MET A 1 -21.64 21.17 2.86
CA MET A 1 -20.58 20.16 2.72
C MET A 1 -19.43 20.54 3.66
N ASN A 2 -18.98 19.62 4.51
CA ASN A 2 -17.90 19.88 5.50
C ASN A 2 -16.64 20.35 4.74
N VAL A 3 -15.99 21.44 5.22
CA VAL A 3 -14.79 22.02 4.58
C VAL A 3 -13.70 20.96 4.35
N LYS A 4 -13.48 20.09 5.34
CA LYS A 4 -12.53 18.97 5.24
C LYS A 4 -12.87 17.98 4.12
N LEU A 5 -14.14 17.63 3.95
CA LEU A 5 -14.55 16.72 2.86
C LEU A 5 -14.29 17.33 1.48
N LYS A 6 -14.55 18.65 1.34
CA LYS A 6 -14.27 19.36 0.07
C LYS A 6 -12.77 19.35 -0.25
N GLU A 7 -11.93 19.52 0.74
CA GLU A 7 -10.47 19.45 0.63
C GLU A 7 -10.02 18.06 0.17
N LYS A 8 -10.50 16.99 0.83
CA LYS A 8 -10.17 15.60 0.46
C LYS A 8 -10.66 15.23 -0.94
N ILE A 9 -11.86 15.67 -1.34
CA ILE A 9 -12.34 15.48 -2.73
C ILE A 9 -11.45 16.23 -3.73
N ARG A 10 -10.98 17.44 -3.40
CA ARG A 10 -10.06 18.17 -4.27
C ARG A 10 -8.70 17.49 -4.41
N GLU A 11 -8.17 16.92 -3.33
CA GLU A 11 -6.96 16.09 -3.36
C GLU A 11 -7.16 14.87 -4.25
N SER A 12 -8.27 14.15 -4.08
CA SER A 12 -8.62 12.98 -4.90
C SER A 12 -8.79 13.34 -6.38
N LEU A 13 -9.41 14.48 -6.68
CA LEU A 13 -9.53 14.99 -8.06
C LEU A 13 -8.16 15.20 -8.69
N SER A 14 -7.22 15.84 -7.97
CA SER A 14 -5.87 16.08 -8.48
C SER A 14 -5.05 14.79 -8.66
N ALA A 15 -5.46 13.71 -7.99
CA ALA A 15 -4.82 12.41 -8.07
C ALA A 15 -5.33 11.56 -9.23
N VAL A 16 -6.65 11.52 -9.45
CA VAL A 16 -7.29 10.65 -10.46
C VAL A 16 -7.34 11.27 -11.85
N LEU A 17 -7.51 12.60 -11.96
CA LEU A 17 -7.61 13.27 -13.26
C LEU A 17 -6.42 13.04 -14.21
N PRO A 18 -5.15 13.04 -13.76
CA PRO A 18 -4.04 12.80 -14.69
C PRO A 18 -4.10 11.42 -15.34
N ILE A 19 -4.43 10.36 -14.57
CA ILE A 19 -4.58 9.00 -15.11
C ILE A 19 -5.73 8.96 -16.09
N THR A 20 -6.86 9.54 -15.71
CA THR A 20 -8.05 9.63 -16.58
C THR A 20 -7.69 10.33 -17.89
N GLY A 21 -6.93 11.43 -17.82
CA GLY A 21 -6.46 12.16 -19.00
C GLY A 21 -5.54 11.32 -19.88
N ILE A 22 -4.59 10.58 -19.30
CA ILE A 22 -3.67 9.69 -20.04
C ILE A 22 -4.47 8.61 -20.78
N VAL A 23 -5.38 7.92 -20.10
CA VAL A 23 -6.21 6.86 -20.71
C VAL A 23 -7.08 7.43 -21.85
N LEU A 24 -7.69 8.60 -21.66
CA LEU A 24 -8.44 9.26 -22.73
C LEU A 24 -7.56 9.66 -23.90
N MET A 25 -6.37 10.18 -23.67
CA MET A 25 -5.42 10.49 -24.75
C MET A 25 -5.00 9.23 -25.52
N LEU A 26 -4.74 8.13 -24.81
CA LEU A 26 -4.44 6.84 -25.45
C LEU A 26 -5.64 6.35 -26.28
N SER A 27 -6.87 6.52 -25.77
CA SER A 27 -8.09 6.14 -26.49
C SER A 27 -8.32 6.98 -27.75
N ILE A 28 -7.98 8.27 -27.73
CA ILE A 28 -8.18 9.15 -28.89
C ILE A 28 -7.09 8.97 -29.95
N PHE A 29 -5.83 8.81 -29.55
CA PHE A 29 -4.70 8.88 -30.49
C PHE A 29 -4.12 7.53 -30.89
N LEU A 30 -4.22 6.49 -30.04
CA LEU A 30 -3.53 5.20 -30.24
C LEU A 30 -4.47 4.01 -30.35
N ILE A 31 -5.47 3.94 -29.48
CA ILE A 31 -6.33 2.76 -29.32
C ILE A 31 -7.78 3.21 -29.16
N PRO A 32 -8.53 3.30 -30.26
CA PRO A 32 -9.94 3.72 -30.17
C PRO A 32 -10.74 2.73 -29.34
N MET A 33 -11.37 3.24 -28.27
CA MET A 33 -12.26 2.49 -27.39
C MET A 33 -13.72 2.70 -27.78
N GLU A 34 -14.56 1.69 -27.56
CA GLU A 34 -16.00 1.83 -27.68
C GLU A 34 -16.54 2.88 -26.72
N LEU A 35 -17.56 3.62 -27.15
CA LEU A 35 -18.15 4.71 -26.36
C LEU A 35 -18.63 4.21 -24.98
N GLY A 36 -19.21 3.01 -24.92
CA GLY A 36 -19.63 2.38 -23.67
C GLY A 36 -18.49 2.21 -22.68
N SER A 37 -17.32 1.73 -23.14
CA SER A 37 -16.13 1.55 -22.34
C SER A 37 -15.56 2.89 -21.84
N VAL A 38 -15.58 3.93 -22.67
CA VAL A 38 -15.16 5.30 -22.26
C VAL A 38 -16.08 5.85 -21.19
N VAL A 39 -17.42 5.72 -21.35
CA VAL A 39 -18.40 6.18 -20.36
C VAL A 39 -18.27 5.38 -19.06
N MET A 40 -18.06 4.07 -19.15
CA MET A 40 -17.80 3.21 -17.98
C MET A 40 -16.56 3.66 -17.21
N PHE A 41 -15.47 3.93 -17.91
CA PHE A 41 -14.23 4.43 -17.33
C PHE A 41 -14.40 5.79 -16.64
N LEU A 42 -15.06 6.75 -17.30
CA LEU A 42 -15.33 8.08 -16.73
C LEU A 42 -16.24 8.02 -15.51
N THR A 43 -17.27 7.15 -15.53
CA THR A 43 -18.13 6.90 -14.37
C THR A 43 -17.30 6.30 -13.21
N GLY A 44 -16.43 5.34 -13.52
CA GLY A 44 -15.46 4.79 -12.56
C GLY A 44 -14.54 5.85 -11.97
N ALA A 45 -14.01 6.76 -12.80
CA ALA A 45 -13.16 7.85 -12.34
C ALA A 45 -13.90 8.80 -11.37
N LEU A 46 -15.16 9.12 -11.67
CA LEU A 46 -15.99 9.93 -10.77
C LEU A 46 -16.22 9.24 -9.43
N MET A 47 -16.51 7.94 -9.46
CA MET A 47 -16.69 7.12 -8.26
C MET A 47 -15.41 7.01 -7.45
N LEU A 48 -14.25 6.86 -8.10
CA LEU A 48 -12.94 6.88 -7.45
C LEU A 48 -12.67 8.20 -6.72
N ILE A 49 -12.91 9.33 -7.38
CA ILE A 49 -12.68 10.67 -6.83
C ILE A 49 -13.52 10.88 -5.57
N VAL A 50 -14.81 10.60 -5.65
CA VAL A 50 -15.73 10.76 -4.53
C VAL A 50 -15.40 9.73 -3.43
N GLY A 51 -15.23 8.47 -3.82
CA GLY A 51 -14.93 7.36 -2.93
C GLY A 51 -13.65 7.58 -2.11
N MET A 52 -12.56 7.99 -2.78
CA MET A 52 -11.30 8.30 -2.14
C MET A 52 -11.41 9.45 -1.13
N GLY A 53 -12.16 10.51 -1.46
CA GLY A 53 -12.39 11.64 -0.56
C GLY A 53 -13.14 11.24 0.72
N PHE A 54 -14.21 10.45 0.58
CA PHE A 54 -14.96 9.91 1.72
C PHE A 54 -14.10 8.94 2.55
N PHE A 55 -13.38 8.04 1.88
CA PHE A 55 -12.51 7.06 2.54
C PHE A 55 -11.41 7.73 3.38
N GLN A 56 -10.68 8.69 2.81
CA GLN A 56 -9.61 9.38 3.54
C GLN A 56 -10.13 10.08 4.79
N LEU A 57 -11.27 10.77 4.68
CA LEU A 57 -11.91 11.40 5.85
C LEU A 57 -12.36 10.37 6.87
N GLY A 58 -12.93 9.25 6.44
CA GLY A 58 -13.37 8.16 7.29
C GLY A 58 -12.20 7.50 8.03
N ALA A 59 -11.10 7.23 7.34
CA ALA A 59 -9.89 6.66 7.93
C ALA A 59 -9.29 7.57 9.00
N GLU A 60 -9.21 8.89 8.77
CA GLU A 60 -8.78 9.86 9.78
C GLU A 60 -9.72 9.93 11.00
N MET A 61 -11.01 9.71 10.81
CA MET A 61 -12.00 9.81 11.88
C MET A 61 -12.17 8.51 12.70
N ALA A 62 -11.94 7.34 12.09
CA ALA A 62 -12.20 6.04 12.69
C ALA A 62 -10.94 5.18 12.85
N MET A 63 -10.22 4.89 11.75
CA MET A 63 -9.10 3.94 11.77
C MET A 63 -7.91 4.48 12.55
N THR A 64 -7.55 5.74 12.34
CA THR A 64 -6.41 6.37 13.02
C THR A 64 -6.60 6.42 14.54
N PRO A 65 -7.70 6.96 15.11
CA PRO A 65 -7.90 6.94 16.57
C PRO A 65 -7.93 5.53 17.15
N LEU A 66 -8.56 4.58 16.44
CA LEU A 66 -8.63 3.20 16.91
C LEU A 66 -7.24 2.56 16.93
N GLY A 67 -6.46 2.69 15.86
CA GLY A 67 -5.09 2.18 15.79
C GLY A 67 -4.19 2.74 16.87
N GLU A 68 -4.18 4.08 17.06
CA GLU A 68 -3.44 4.74 18.13
C GLU A 68 -3.87 4.24 19.51
N GLY A 69 -5.17 4.10 19.73
CA GLY A 69 -5.72 3.60 20.99
C GLY A 69 -5.24 2.20 21.33
N VAL A 70 -5.30 1.31 20.35
CA VAL A 70 -4.81 -0.08 20.48
C VAL A 70 -3.31 -0.09 20.73
N GLY A 71 -2.52 0.70 19.99
CA GLY A 71 -1.07 0.82 20.16
C GLY A 71 -0.68 1.25 21.57
N VAL A 72 -1.32 2.32 22.09
CA VAL A 72 -1.12 2.79 23.47
C VAL A 72 -1.44 1.70 24.49
N GLN A 73 -2.52 0.93 24.28
CA GLN A 73 -2.92 -0.12 25.22
C GLN A 73 -1.94 -1.30 25.20
N ILE A 74 -1.49 -1.73 24.00
CA ILE A 74 -0.46 -2.77 23.87
C ILE A 74 0.83 -2.35 24.58
N SER A 75 1.25 -1.09 24.43
CA SER A 75 2.46 -0.58 25.10
C SER A 75 2.38 -0.66 26.64
N LYS A 76 1.18 -0.58 27.22
CA LYS A 76 0.95 -0.69 28.67
C LYS A 76 0.90 -2.13 29.19
N MET A 77 0.78 -3.13 28.30
CA MET A 77 0.70 -4.55 28.70
C MET A 77 2.03 -5.03 29.24
N LYS A 78 2.03 -5.65 30.42
CA LYS A 78 3.24 -6.16 31.09
C LYS A 78 3.66 -7.56 30.58
N LYS A 79 2.68 -8.44 30.36
CA LYS A 79 2.94 -9.84 29.97
C LYS A 79 3.22 -9.96 28.48
N LEU A 80 4.37 -10.52 28.11
CA LEU A 80 4.78 -10.71 26.70
C LEU A 80 3.77 -11.54 25.92
N LEU A 81 3.26 -12.62 26.50
CA LEU A 81 2.27 -13.47 25.83
C LEU A 81 1.00 -12.71 25.44
N THR A 82 0.52 -11.81 26.31
CA THR A 82 -0.65 -10.98 26.00
C THR A 82 -0.37 -10.02 24.85
N VAL A 83 0.83 -9.42 24.83
CA VAL A 83 1.27 -8.53 23.74
C VAL A 83 1.33 -9.29 22.40
N LEU A 84 1.95 -10.48 22.41
CA LEU A 84 2.05 -11.33 21.22
C LEU A 84 0.67 -11.75 20.70
N LEU A 85 -0.20 -12.22 21.59
CA LEU A 85 -1.53 -12.69 21.23
C LEU A 85 -2.39 -11.54 20.69
N THR A 86 -2.34 -10.37 21.34
CA THR A 86 -3.08 -9.18 20.87
C THR A 86 -2.56 -8.71 19.51
N GLY A 87 -1.24 -8.61 19.32
CA GLY A 87 -0.63 -8.23 18.06
C GLY A 87 -0.98 -9.21 16.94
N PHE A 88 -0.88 -10.52 17.21
CA PHE A 88 -1.25 -11.57 16.27
C PHE A 88 -2.73 -11.48 15.86
N LEU A 89 -3.65 -11.42 16.83
CA LEU A 89 -5.08 -11.32 16.54
C LEU A 89 -5.43 -10.05 15.77
N MET A 90 -4.84 -8.91 16.14
CA MET A 90 -5.03 -7.66 15.40
C MET A 90 -4.59 -7.80 13.95
N GLY A 91 -3.39 -8.36 13.71
CA GLY A 91 -2.90 -8.59 12.37
C GLY A 91 -3.80 -9.49 11.54
N VAL A 92 -4.26 -10.61 12.10
CA VAL A 92 -5.19 -11.54 11.43
C VAL A 92 -6.52 -10.85 11.09
N ILE A 93 -7.15 -10.18 12.07
CA ILE A 93 -8.47 -9.57 11.90
C ILE A 93 -8.42 -8.48 10.83
N ILE A 94 -7.41 -7.60 10.88
CA ILE A 94 -7.28 -6.50 9.93
C ILE A 94 -7.02 -7.00 8.53
N THR A 95 -6.18 -8.04 8.39
CA THR A 95 -5.86 -8.61 7.08
C THR A 95 -7.04 -9.34 6.44
N VAL A 96 -7.80 -10.09 7.21
CA VAL A 96 -9.06 -10.71 6.71
C VAL A 96 -10.06 -9.64 6.28
N SER A 97 -10.00 -8.47 6.90
CA SER A 97 -10.84 -7.31 6.57
C SER A 97 -10.35 -6.53 5.35
N GLU A 98 -9.21 -6.87 4.74
CA GLU A 98 -8.66 -6.15 3.59
C GLU A 98 -9.35 -6.59 2.29
N PRO A 99 -10.09 -5.70 1.59
CA PRO A 99 -10.79 -6.05 0.36
C PRO A 99 -9.86 -6.48 -0.77
N ASP A 100 -8.67 -5.86 -0.88
CA ASP A 100 -7.72 -6.15 -1.93
C ASP A 100 -7.19 -7.59 -1.88
N LEU A 101 -7.11 -8.15 -0.67
CA LEU A 101 -6.73 -9.56 -0.49
C LEU A 101 -7.78 -10.51 -1.07
N GLN A 102 -9.06 -10.15 -0.99
CA GLN A 102 -10.13 -10.93 -1.60
C GLN A 102 -10.05 -10.89 -3.14
N VAL A 103 -9.72 -9.72 -3.69
CA VAL A 103 -9.49 -9.57 -5.14
C VAL A 103 -8.31 -10.43 -5.60
N LEU A 104 -7.17 -10.36 -4.90
CA LEU A 104 -6.02 -11.21 -5.21
C LEU A 104 -6.37 -12.71 -5.13
N ALA A 105 -7.07 -13.13 -4.07
CA ALA A 105 -7.46 -14.53 -3.90
C ALA A 105 -8.34 -15.02 -5.05
N GLY A 106 -9.25 -14.17 -5.55
CA GLY A 106 -10.06 -14.47 -6.73
C GLY A 106 -9.27 -14.57 -8.04
N GLN A 107 -8.09 -13.95 -8.10
CA GLN A 107 -7.20 -13.96 -9.27
C GLN A 107 -6.21 -15.14 -9.29
N VAL A 108 -6.14 -15.96 -8.22
CA VAL A 108 -5.23 -17.11 -8.11
C VAL A 108 -6.02 -18.43 -8.14
N PRO A 109 -6.34 -18.98 -9.31
CA PRO A 109 -7.27 -20.11 -9.43
C PRO A 109 -6.72 -21.43 -8.87
N SER A 110 -5.42 -21.53 -8.67
CA SER A 110 -4.76 -22.75 -8.18
C SER A 110 -4.92 -23.00 -6.67
N VAL A 111 -5.39 -22.03 -5.90
CA VAL A 111 -5.55 -22.11 -4.44
C VAL A 111 -6.97 -21.69 -4.04
N PRO A 112 -7.67 -22.45 -3.19
CA PRO A 112 -8.96 -22.00 -2.68
C PRO A 112 -8.84 -20.66 -1.96
N ASN A 113 -9.70 -19.68 -2.30
CA ASN A 113 -9.64 -18.30 -1.82
C ASN A 113 -9.47 -18.22 -0.28
N MET A 114 -10.26 -18.98 0.47
CA MET A 114 -10.19 -18.99 1.93
C MET A 114 -8.84 -19.47 2.46
N VAL A 115 -8.21 -20.44 1.79
CA VAL A 115 -6.88 -20.95 2.18
C VAL A 115 -5.84 -19.88 1.97
N LEU A 116 -5.87 -19.18 0.84
CA LEU A 116 -4.93 -18.09 0.56
C LEU A 116 -5.12 -16.94 1.55
N ILE A 117 -6.37 -16.49 1.76
CA ILE A 117 -6.69 -15.40 2.69
C ILE A 117 -6.22 -15.71 4.11
N MET A 118 -6.51 -16.91 4.61
CA MET A 118 -6.13 -17.30 5.98
C MET A 118 -4.61 -17.46 6.12
N THR A 119 -3.94 -18.03 5.11
CA THR A 119 -2.47 -18.14 5.10
C THR A 119 -1.80 -16.79 5.19
N VAL A 120 -2.25 -15.87 4.37
CA VAL A 120 -1.77 -14.49 4.33
C VAL A 120 -2.05 -13.78 5.66
N ALA A 121 -3.27 -13.90 6.19
CA ALA A 121 -3.66 -13.27 7.46
C ALA A 121 -2.84 -13.78 8.65
N VAL A 122 -2.57 -15.07 8.72
CA VAL A 122 -1.68 -15.66 9.74
C VAL A 122 -0.26 -15.11 9.57
N GLY A 123 0.23 -14.98 8.34
CA GLY A 123 1.53 -14.38 8.05
C GLY A 123 1.63 -12.95 8.59
N VAL A 124 0.65 -12.10 8.27
CA VAL A 124 0.58 -10.72 8.82
C VAL A 124 0.52 -10.72 10.33
N GLY A 125 -0.33 -11.56 10.93
CA GLY A 125 -0.49 -11.64 12.38
C GLY A 125 0.81 -11.97 13.09
N LEU A 126 1.55 -12.98 12.60
CA LEU A 126 2.84 -13.38 13.17
C LEU A 126 3.89 -12.27 13.07
N PHE A 127 3.98 -11.62 11.91
CA PHE A 127 4.97 -10.58 11.68
C PHE A 127 4.60 -9.24 12.34
N LEU A 128 3.31 -8.93 12.50
CA LEU A 128 2.88 -7.79 13.30
C LEU A 128 3.22 -8.01 14.78
N ALA A 129 3.00 -9.21 15.32
CA ALA A 129 3.43 -9.56 16.68
C ALA A 129 4.96 -9.43 16.82
N LEU A 130 5.73 -9.89 15.83
CA LEU A 130 7.19 -9.73 15.78
C LEU A 130 7.61 -8.25 15.74
N ALA A 131 6.89 -7.42 14.96
CA ALA A 131 7.14 -5.98 14.88
C ALA A 131 6.92 -5.28 16.24
N ILE A 132 5.89 -5.66 16.98
CA ILE A 132 5.63 -5.13 18.33
C ILE A 132 6.73 -5.56 19.31
N VAL A 133 7.17 -6.82 19.24
CA VAL A 133 8.27 -7.34 20.05
C VAL A 133 9.57 -6.60 19.75
N ARG A 134 9.86 -6.35 18.48
CA ARG A 134 11.01 -5.53 18.05
C ARG A 134 11.01 -4.18 18.76
N ILE A 135 9.88 -3.47 18.75
CA ILE A 135 9.76 -2.15 19.41
C ILE A 135 10.02 -2.28 20.92
N ARG A 136 9.44 -3.30 21.56
CA ARG A 136 9.57 -3.52 23.00
C ARG A 136 11.02 -3.80 23.44
N TYR A 137 11.74 -4.63 22.68
CA TYR A 137 13.13 -5.01 22.97
C TYR A 137 14.18 -4.13 22.27
N LYS A 138 13.75 -3.06 21.58
CA LYS A 138 14.62 -2.11 20.86
C LYS A 138 15.55 -2.79 19.83
N ILE A 139 15.04 -3.83 19.15
CA ILE A 139 15.78 -4.51 18.09
C ILE A 139 15.84 -3.62 16.85
N SER A 140 17.01 -3.50 16.23
CA SER A 140 17.21 -2.74 15.00
C SER A 140 16.30 -3.25 13.86
N LEU A 141 15.53 -2.34 13.24
CA LEU A 141 14.67 -2.68 12.11
C LEU A 141 15.48 -3.20 10.92
N SER A 142 16.61 -2.53 10.61
CA SER A 142 17.48 -2.94 9.49
C SER A 142 17.99 -4.37 9.66
N MET A 143 18.44 -4.74 10.86
CA MET A 143 18.93 -6.11 11.12
C MET A 143 17.81 -7.14 10.95
N LEU A 144 16.64 -6.86 11.50
CA LEU A 144 15.49 -7.76 11.40
C LEU A 144 15.02 -7.94 9.95
N LEU A 145 14.96 -6.85 9.19
CA LEU A 145 14.61 -6.90 7.76
C LEU A 145 15.63 -7.71 6.96
N ILE A 146 16.95 -7.54 7.23
CA ILE A 146 17.99 -8.32 6.55
C ILE A 146 17.77 -9.82 6.80
N VAL A 147 17.56 -10.23 8.06
CA VAL A 147 17.31 -11.64 8.40
C VAL A 147 16.06 -12.16 7.70
N CYS A 148 14.95 -11.39 7.73
CA CYS A 148 13.69 -11.77 7.12
C CYS A 148 13.81 -11.91 5.60
N TYR A 149 14.41 -10.92 4.91
CA TYR A 149 14.55 -10.98 3.45
C TYR A 149 15.55 -12.03 3.00
N LEU A 150 16.61 -12.30 3.75
CA LEU A 150 17.49 -13.44 3.47
C LEU A 150 16.73 -14.78 3.60
N ALA A 151 15.89 -14.92 4.62
CA ALA A 151 15.01 -16.10 4.73
C ALA A 151 14.03 -16.20 3.56
N LEU A 152 13.41 -15.09 3.12
CA LEU A 152 12.54 -15.04 1.95
C LEU A 152 13.28 -15.50 0.68
N ILE A 153 14.48 -14.96 0.44
CA ILE A 153 15.30 -15.32 -0.73
C ILE A 153 15.66 -16.81 -0.67
N LEU A 154 16.05 -17.32 0.49
CA LEU A 154 16.38 -18.73 0.66
C LEU A 154 15.17 -19.63 0.36
N VAL A 155 14.01 -19.34 0.95
CA VAL A 155 12.77 -20.12 0.73
C VAL A 155 12.32 -20.03 -0.73
N SER A 156 12.46 -18.86 -1.37
CA SER A 156 12.07 -18.66 -2.77
C SER A 156 12.83 -19.54 -3.77
N MET A 157 13.99 -20.09 -3.38
CA MET A 157 14.75 -21.02 -4.23
C MET A 157 14.13 -22.42 -4.32
N PHE A 158 13.24 -22.77 -3.40
CA PHE A 158 12.60 -24.09 -3.32
C PHE A 158 11.15 -24.08 -3.81
N VAL A 159 10.59 -22.92 -4.13
CA VAL A 159 9.18 -22.73 -4.51
C VAL A 159 9.03 -22.76 -6.02
N PRO A 160 7.95 -23.38 -6.57
CA PRO A 160 7.63 -23.33 -7.99
C PRO A 160 7.52 -21.88 -8.50
N LYS A 161 7.98 -21.64 -9.75
CA LYS A 161 8.04 -20.29 -10.34
C LYS A 161 6.68 -19.60 -10.42
N GLU A 162 5.61 -20.37 -10.56
CA GLU A 162 4.22 -19.92 -10.64
C GLU A 162 3.77 -19.27 -9.31
N PHE A 163 4.24 -19.78 -8.17
CA PHE A 163 3.93 -19.22 -6.86
C PHE A 163 4.80 -18.03 -6.46
N LEU A 164 5.97 -17.87 -7.08
CA LEU A 164 6.89 -16.79 -6.69
C LEU A 164 6.28 -15.40 -6.92
N ALA A 165 5.74 -15.17 -8.10
CA ALA A 165 5.14 -13.89 -8.42
C ALA A 165 3.96 -13.58 -7.51
N VAL A 166 3.06 -14.54 -7.31
CA VAL A 166 1.90 -14.42 -6.41
C VAL A 166 2.33 -14.19 -4.95
N ALA A 167 3.37 -14.90 -4.49
CA ALA A 167 3.86 -14.74 -3.12
C ALA A 167 4.39 -13.32 -2.88
N PHE A 168 5.21 -12.79 -3.77
CA PHE A 168 5.70 -11.43 -3.65
C PHE A 168 4.59 -10.38 -3.83
N ASP A 169 3.63 -10.60 -4.73
CA ASP A 169 2.46 -9.73 -4.88
C ASP A 169 1.58 -9.73 -3.62
N SER A 170 1.45 -10.86 -2.92
CA SER A 170 0.66 -10.95 -1.69
C SER A 170 1.17 -10.02 -0.59
N GLY A 171 2.48 -9.80 -0.51
CA GLY A 171 3.08 -8.87 0.45
C GLY A 171 2.65 -7.41 0.23
N GLY A 172 2.43 -7.03 -1.03
CA GLY A 172 1.94 -5.71 -1.37
C GLY A 172 0.43 -5.55 -1.19
N VAL A 173 -0.34 -6.52 -1.64
CA VAL A 173 -1.82 -6.47 -1.61
C VAL A 173 -2.39 -6.48 -0.18
N THR A 174 -1.68 -7.06 0.79
CA THR A 174 -2.13 -7.10 2.20
C THR A 174 -2.05 -5.77 2.92
N THR A 175 -1.35 -4.81 2.37
CA THR A 175 -1.17 -3.47 2.94
C THR A 175 -2.01 -2.45 2.16
N GLY A 176 -3.31 -2.66 2.16
CA GLY A 176 -4.27 -1.85 1.43
C GLY A 176 -4.91 -0.73 2.28
N PRO A 177 -6.05 -0.19 1.81
CA PRO A 177 -6.66 1.00 2.36
C PRO A 177 -7.13 0.86 3.82
N MET A 178 -7.46 -0.33 4.29
CA MET A 178 -7.90 -0.52 5.68
C MET A 178 -6.74 -0.84 6.62
N THR A 179 -5.84 -1.68 6.18
CA THR A 179 -4.71 -2.18 6.98
C THR A 179 -3.71 -1.08 7.29
N VAL A 180 -3.34 -0.26 6.30
CA VAL A 180 -2.29 0.76 6.43
C VAL A 180 -2.64 1.84 7.46
N PRO A 181 -3.79 2.54 7.40
CA PRO A 181 -4.09 3.59 8.36
C PRO A 181 -4.11 3.08 9.80
N PHE A 182 -4.59 1.85 10.00
CA PHE A 182 -4.67 1.24 11.31
C PHE A 182 -3.28 0.84 11.86
N ILE A 183 -2.49 0.07 11.08
CA ILE A 183 -1.17 -0.41 11.54
C ILE A 183 -0.22 0.76 11.77
N MET A 184 -0.22 1.76 10.89
CA MET A 184 0.60 2.95 11.06
C MET A 184 0.20 3.75 12.30
N ALA A 185 -1.09 4.00 12.51
CA ALA A 185 -1.58 4.67 13.70
C ALA A 185 -1.25 3.88 14.98
N MET A 186 -1.31 2.53 14.91
CA MET A 186 -0.88 1.68 16.02
C MET A 186 0.61 1.85 16.32
N GLY A 187 1.46 2.01 15.29
CA GLY A 187 2.88 2.32 15.46
C GLY A 187 3.11 3.65 16.19
N VAL A 188 2.39 4.70 15.79
CA VAL A 188 2.40 5.99 16.48
C VAL A 188 1.92 5.84 17.93
N GLY A 189 0.85 5.10 18.15
CA GLY A 189 0.33 4.82 19.51
C GLY A 189 1.33 4.06 20.39
N LEU A 190 2.04 3.08 19.84
CA LEU A 190 3.11 2.35 20.55
C LEU A 190 4.28 3.29 20.92
N ALA A 191 4.66 4.17 19.99
CA ALA A 191 5.77 5.11 20.17
C ALA A 191 5.41 6.26 21.13
N SER A 192 4.16 6.72 21.15
CA SER A 192 3.71 7.88 21.95
C SER A 192 3.86 7.69 23.47
N VAL A 193 3.91 6.45 23.96
CA VAL A 193 4.10 6.13 25.39
C VAL A 193 5.58 6.18 25.80
N ARG A 194 6.47 6.24 24.82
CA ARG A 194 7.93 6.23 25.03
C ARG A 194 8.47 7.65 24.99
N SER A 195 9.40 7.95 25.91
CA SER A 195 10.07 9.27 26.02
C SER A 195 11.50 9.25 25.47
N ASP A 196 11.92 8.15 24.81
CA ASP A 196 13.28 8.05 24.29
C ASP A 196 13.43 8.67 22.89
N LYS A 197 14.69 9.04 22.55
CA LYS A 197 15.02 9.70 21.26
C LYS A 197 14.67 8.86 20.02
N ASN A 198 14.49 7.55 20.18
CA ASN A 198 14.17 6.62 19.10
C ASN A 198 12.66 6.39 18.92
N ALA A 199 11.81 6.97 19.74
CA ALA A 199 10.37 6.77 19.67
C ALA A 199 9.81 7.12 18.26
N ALA A 200 10.26 8.23 17.67
CA ALA A 200 9.85 8.62 16.32
C ALA A 200 10.26 7.59 15.24
N ASN A 201 11.47 7.00 15.36
CA ASN A 201 11.93 5.96 14.43
C ASN A 201 11.10 4.69 14.55
N ASP A 202 10.67 4.34 15.76
CA ASP A 202 9.89 3.13 16.05
C ASP A 202 8.40 3.28 15.69
N SER A 203 7.93 4.47 15.33
CA SER A 203 6.58 4.69 14.77
C SER A 203 6.41 4.02 13.40
N PHE A 204 7.50 3.76 12.71
CA PHE A 204 7.55 3.13 11.38
C PHE A 204 8.13 1.72 11.43
N GLY A 205 7.93 0.96 10.36
CA GLY A 205 8.43 -0.40 10.18
C GLY A 205 7.45 -1.50 10.59
N LEU A 206 6.24 -1.15 11.06
CA LEU A 206 5.21 -2.14 11.34
C LEU A 206 4.59 -2.67 10.05
N VAL A 207 4.26 -1.79 9.10
CA VAL A 207 3.73 -2.16 7.79
C VAL A 207 4.78 -2.97 7.02
N ALA A 208 6.05 -2.55 7.08
CA ALA A 208 7.18 -3.26 6.47
C ALA A 208 7.26 -4.74 6.89
N LEU A 209 7.25 -4.99 8.19
CA LEU A 209 7.30 -6.36 8.71
C LEU A 209 6.00 -7.12 8.41
N SER A 210 4.86 -6.45 8.51
CA SER A 210 3.56 -7.05 8.16
C SER A 210 3.48 -7.46 6.68
N SER A 211 4.23 -6.83 5.78
CA SER A 211 4.31 -7.23 4.35
C SER A 211 5.21 -8.45 4.13
N VAL A 212 6.24 -8.64 4.95
CA VAL A 212 7.14 -9.81 4.85
C VAL A 212 6.42 -11.11 5.20
N GLY A 213 5.53 -11.06 6.20
CA GLY A 213 4.77 -12.22 6.66
C GLY A 213 3.97 -12.95 5.58
N PRO A 214 3.12 -12.25 4.84
CA PRO A 214 2.39 -12.78 3.70
C PRO A 214 3.27 -13.44 2.65
N ILE A 215 4.36 -12.77 2.26
CA ILE A 215 5.29 -13.31 1.26
C ILE A 215 5.81 -14.66 1.74
N LEU A 216 6.31 -14.74 2.97
CA LEU A 216 6.83 -15.98 3.53
C LEU A 216 5.76 -17.05 3.65
N ALA A 217 4.55 -16.69 4.12
CA ALA A 217 3.45 -17.62 4.28
C ALA A 217 2.99 -18.22 2.94
N VAL A 218 2.89 -17.41 1.87
CA VAL A 218 2.51 -17.86 0.53
C VAL A 218 3.64 -18.65 -0.13
N LEU A 219 4.91 -18.30 0.10
CA LEU A 219 6.05 -19.12 -0.35
C LEU A 219 5.99 -20.52 0.28
N ILE A 220 5.76 -20.60 1.59
CA ILE A 220 5.61 -21.89 2.29
C ILE A 220 4.39 -22.65 1.75
N LEU A 221 3.26 -21.98 1.54
CA LEU A 221 2.07 -22.59 0.93
C LEU A 221 2.40 -23.20 -0.43
N GLY A 222 3.16 -22.48 -1.28
CA GLY A 222 3.60 -22.94 -2.59
C GLY A 222 4.50 -24.18 -2.58
N CYS A 223 5.16 -24.48 -1.46
CA CYS A 223 5.91 -25.73 -1.29
C CYS A 223 4.98 -26.96 -1.16
N PHE A 224 3.77 -26.78 -0.65
CA PHE A 224 2.81 -27.84 -0.40
C PHE A 224 1.73 -27.95 -1.48
N PHE A 225 1.33 -26.83 -2.06
CA PHE A 225 0.37 -26.77 -3.16
C PHE A 225 1.06 -26.94 -4.50
N LYS A 226 0.71 -27.99 -5.23
CA LYS A 226 1.12 -28.11 -6.64
C LYS A 226 0.10 -27.35 -7.48
N PRO A 227 0.53 -26.45 -8.38
CA PRO A 227 -0.39 -25.85 -9.32
C PRO A 227 -0.96 -26.96 -10.20
N THR A 228 -2.22 -27.31 -10.01
CA THR A 228 -2.99 -28.00 -11.04
C THR A 228 -3.09 -27.03 -12.21
N GLU A 229 -3.09 -27.53 -13.45
CA GLU A 229 -3.29 -26.73 -14.67
C GLU A 229 -4.68 -26.04 -14.63
N ALA A 230 -4.84 -25.09 -13.74
CA ALA A 230 -6.02 -24.26 -13.66
C ALA A 230 -5.86 -23.21 -14.77
N ALA A 231 -6.54 -23.45 -15.87
CA ALA A 231 -6.72 -22.42 -16.88
C ALA A 231 -7.30 -21.17 -16.18
N TYR A 232 -6.52 -20.10 -16.17
CA TYR A 232 -7.04 -18.81 -15.75
C TYR A 232 -8.16 -18.46 -16.74
N THR A 233 -9.40 -18.58 -16.29
CA THR A 233 -10.54 -18.06 -17.05
C THR A 233 -10.55 -16.57 -16.82
N LEU A 234 -10.11 -15.82 -17.82
CA LEU A 234 -10.33 -14.39 -17.87
C LEU A 234 -11.80 -14.15 -17.55
N THR A 235 -12.05 -13.32 -16.54
CA THR A 235 -13.40 -12.80 -16.32
C THR A 235 -13.80 -12.13 -17.63
N ASP A 236 -14.80 -12.68 -18.33
CA ASP A 236 -15.32 -12.09 -19.55
C ASP A 236 -15.51 -10.61 -19.33
N VAL A 237 -14.66 -9.81 -19.97
CA VAL A 237 -14.84 -8.35 -19.94
C VAL A 237 -16.15 -8.12 -20.67
N ALA A 238 -17.22 -7.84 -19.93
CA ALA A 238 -18.52 -7.58 -20.49
C ALA A 238 -18.36 -6.53 -21.58
N THR A 239 -18.72 -6.86 -22.81
CA THR A 239 -18.70 -5.92 -23.93
C THR A 239 -19.74 -4.85 -23.66
N VAL A 240 -19.29 -3.70 -23.18
CA VAL A 240 -20.15 -2.57 -22.82
C VAL A 240 -20.19 -1.62 -24.01
N VAL A 241 -21.24 -1.71 -24.80
CA VAL A 241 -21.40 -0.92 -26.01
C VAL A 241 -22.25 0.33 -25.75
N THR A 242 -23.30 0.19 -24.94
CA THR A 242 -24.29 1.24 -24.71
C THR A 242 -24.19 1.82 -23.30
N THR A 243 -24.71 3.04 -23.12
CA THR A 243 -24.85 3.68 -21.79
C THR A 243 -25.77 2.89 -20.86
N GLN A 244 -26.73 2.14 -21.41
CA GLN A 244 -27.60 1.27 -20.64
C GLN A 244 -26.86 0.07 -20.08
N ASP A 245 -25.88 -0.48 -20.82
CA ASP A 245 -25.00 -1.55 -20.33
C ASP A 245 -24.13 -1.04 -19.19
N VAL A 246 -23.58 0.18 -19.33
CA VAL A 246 -22.85 0.85 -18.24
C VAL A 246 -23.69 0.93 -16.97
N ALA A 247 -24.92 1.44 -17.08
CA ALA A 247 -25.83 1.55 -15.92
C ALA A 247 -26.12 0.19 -15.29
N ARG A 248 -26.30 -0.86 -16.10
CA ARG A 248 -26.55 -2.23 -15.61
C ARG A 248 -25.34 -2.79 -14.88
N VAL A 249 -24.14 -2.64 -15.41
CA VAL A 249 -22.90 -3.17 -14.78
C VAL A 249 -22.64 -2.49 -13.44
N PHE A 250 -22.81 -1.16 -13.35
CA PHE A 250 -22.68 -0.46 -12.07
C PHE A 250 -23.82 -0.79 -11.08
N ALA A 251 -25.04 -0.98 -11.57
CA ALA A 251 -26.18 -1.39 -10.72
C ALA A 251 -25.99 -2.80 -10.14
N GLN A 252 -25.26 -3.67 -10.82
CA GLN A 252 -24.88 -4.99 -10.31
C GLN A 252 -23.64 -4.94 -9.42
N GLY A 253 -22.64 -4.12 -9.76
CA GLY A 253 -21.40 -3.97 -9.01
C GLY A 253 -21.61 -3.28 -7.66
N LEU A 254 -22.38 -2.21 -7.57
CA LEU A 254 -22.59 -1.47 -6.33
C LEU A 254 -23.07 -2.34 -5.15
N PRO A 255 -24.14 -3.16 -5.28
CA PRO A 255 -24.56 -4.02 -4.17
C PRO A 255 -23.54 -5.10 -3.83
N LEU A 256 -22.77 -5.60 -4.82
CA LEU A 256 -21.69 -6.55 -4.60
C LEU A 256 -20.61 -5.95 -3.70
N TYR A 257 -20.04 -4.80 -4.10
CA TYR A 257 -19.01 -4.12 -3.32
C TYR A 257 -19.55 -3.56 -1.99
N ALA A 258 -20.81 -3.15 -1.93
CA ALA A 258 -21.46 -2.77 -0.67
C ALA A 258 -21.47 -3.94 0.33
N ARG A 259 -21.77 -5.15 -0.11
CA ARG A 259 -21.74 -6.36 0.72
C ARG A 259 -20.30 -6.72 1.12
N GLU A 260 -19.35 -6.71 0.18
CA GLU A 260 -17.95 -7.04 0.45
C GLU A 260 -17.32 -6.08 1.47
N VAL A 261 -17.49 -4.78 1.27
CA VAL A 261 -16.98 -3.76 2.21
C VAL A 261 -17.65 -3.85 3.57
N LEU A 262 -18.96 -4.16 3.61
CA LEU A 262 -19.65 -4.37 4.89
C LEU A 262 -19.03 -5.54 5.65
N LEU A 263 -18.84 -6.68 4.97
CA LEU A 263 -18.23 -7.87 5.57
C LEU A 263 -16.78 -7.60 6.03
N SER A 264 -16.04 -6.80 5.28
CA SER A 264 -14.67 -6.40 5.63
C SER A 264 -14.63 -5.44 6.84
N LEU A 265 -15.60 -4.53 6.97
CA LEU A 265 -15.66 -3.57 8.09
C LEU A 265 -16.14 -4.18 9.40
N VAL A 266 -16.99 -5.21 9.35
CA VAL A 266 -17.57 -5.83 10.55
C VAL A 266 -16.52 -6.30 11.56
N PRO A 267 -15.45 -7.02 11.19
CA PRO A 267 -14.43 -7.45 12.15
C PRO A 267 -13.75 -6.26 12.85
N ILE A 268 -13.45 -5.18 12.13
CA ILE A 268 -12.82 -3.99 12.70
C ILE A 268 -13.80 -3.25 13.63
N LEU A 269 -15.07 -3.20 13.26
CA LEU A 269 -16.10 -2.63 14.13
C LEU A 269 -16.24 -3.43 15.44
N TRP A 270 -16.18 -4.77 15.38
CA TRP A 270 -16.14 -5.62 16.56
C TRP A 270 -14.90 -5.35 17.42
N VAL A 271 -13.73 -5.18 16.80
CA VAL A 271 -12.51 -4.78 17.52
C VAL A 271 -12.74 -3.45 18.24
N PHE A 272 -13.33 -2.45 17.58
CA PHE A 272 -13.65 -1.16 18.22
C PHE A 272 -14.60 -1.32 19.41
N LEU A 273 -15.67 -2.10 19.27
CA LEU A 273 -16.66 -2.31 20.34
C LEU A 273 -16.03 -3.02 21.54
N ILE A 274 -15.27 -4.09 21.30
CA ILE A 274 -14.57 -4.83 22.37
C ILE A 274 -13.54 -3.94 23.05
N PHE A 275 -12.74 -3.22 22.24
CA PHE A 275 -11.74 -2.28 22.76
C PHE A 275 -12.37 -1.20 23.63
N GLN A 276 -13.47 -0.60 23.16
CA GLN A 276 -14.19 0.44 23.92
C GLN A 276 -14.80 -0.14 25.20
N TRP A 277 -15.37 -1.35 25.15
CA TRP A 277 -15.93 -2.00 26.34
C TRP A 277 -14.86 -2.33 27.38
N LEU A 278 -13.68 -2.76 26.97
CA LEU A 278 -12.57 -3.09 27.90
C LEU A 278 -11.85 -1.86 28.46
N THR A 279 -11.70 -0.80 27.66
CA THR A 279 -10.82 0.32 28.02
C THR A 279 -11.56 1.58 28.41
N HIS A 280 -12.81 1.76 28.01
CA HIS A 280 -13.63 2.97 28.19
C HIS A 280 -12.88 4.25 27.76
N ARG A 281 -11.99 4.13 26.74
CA ARG A 281 -11.07 5.20 26.35
C ARG A 281 -11.76 6.39 25.72
N TYR A 282 -12.78 6.14 24.88
CA TYR A 282 -13.47 7.19 24.15
C TYR A 282 -14.78 7.56 24.83
N HIS A 283 -15.12 8.85 24.80
CA HIS A 283 -16.31 9.40 25.45
C HIS A 283 -17.20 10.14 24.44
N GLY A 284 -18.51 10.04 24.61
CA GLY A 284 -19.56 10.82 23.95
C GLY A 284 -19.27 11.24 22.51
N LEU A 285 -18.78 12.46 22.31
CA LEU A 285 -18.50 13.02 20.98
C LEU A 285 -17.42 12.28 20.20
N GLN A 286 -16.44 11.68 20.87
CA GLN A 286 -15.37 10.90 20.21
C GLN A 286 -15.95 9.61 19.64
N ILE A 287 -16.78 8.89 20.38
CA ILE A 287 -17.46 7.68 19.91
C ILE A 287 -18.32 8.02 18.70
N LYS A 288 -19.14 9.09 18.80
CA LYS A 288 -19.97 9.55 17.67
C LYS A 288 -19.12 9.85 16.44
N ARG A 289 -17.97 10.52 16.62
CA ARG A 289 -17.05 10.83 15.52
C ARG A 289 -16.48 9.57 14.87
N ILE A 290 -16.09 8.58 15.67
CA ILE A 290 -15.56 7.29 15.16
C ILE A 290 -16.63 6.53 14.39
N ILE A 291 -17.87 6.45 14.90
CA ILE A 291 -18.97 5.77 14.21
C ILE A 291 -19.31 6.45 12.88
N VAL A 292 -19.37 7.78 12.87
CA VAL A 292 -19.56 8.55 11.62
C VAL A 292 -18.38 8.31 10.66
N GLY A 293 -17.15 8.21 11.20
CA GLY A 293 -15.97 7.85 10.42
C GLY A 293 -16.08 6.48 9.76
N PHE A 294 -16.57 5.47 10.47
CA PHE A 294 -16.87 4.14 9.86
C PHE A 294 -17.90 4.25 8.74
N GLY A 295 -18.93 5.09 8.88
CA GLY A 295 -19.91 5.36 7.81
C GLY A 295 -19.24 6.00 6.57
N TYR A 296 -18.36 6.96 6.77
CA TYR A 296 -17.59 7.56 5.67
C TYR A 296 -16.62 6.56 5.02
N THR A 297 -15.94 5.73 5.81
CA THR A 297 -15.07 4.66 5.31
C THR A 297 -15.88 3.68 4.46
N TYR A 298 -17.05 3.26 4.91
CA TYR A 298 -17.93 2.34 4.20
C TYR A 298 -18.34 2.91 2.82
N ILE A 299 -18.95 4.10 2.81
CA ILE A 299 -19.39 4.75 1.56
C ILE A 299 -18.20 4.99 0.64
N GLY A 300 -17.08 5.46 1.20
CA GLY A 300 -15.87 5.74 0.46
C GLY A 300 -15.29 4.50 -0.23
N LEU A 301 -15.16 3.40 0.49
CA LEU A 301 -14.63 2.15 -0.06
C LEU A 301 -15.57 1.51 -1.08
N VAL A 302 -16.89 1.52 -0.85
CA VAL A 302 -17.86 0.99 -1.82
C VAL A 302 -17.74 1.71 -3.16
N LEU A 303 -17.73 3.04 -3.14
CA LEU A 303 -17.57 3.84 -4.34
C LEU A 303 -16.21 3.64 -4.99
N PHE A 304 -15.15 3.64 -4.19
CA PHE A 304 -13.79 3.48 -4.67
C PHE A 304 -13.58 2.11 -5.34
N LEU A 305 -13.93 1.01 -4.66
CA LEU A 305 -13.74 -0.35 -5.19
C LEU A 305 -14.65 -0.63 -6.39
N CYS A 306 -15.89 -0.15 -6.36
CA CYS A 306 -16.78 -0.25 -7.52
C CYS A 306 -16.20 0.52 -8.72
N GLY A 307 -15.72 1.75 -8.52
CA GLY A 307 -15.10 2.55 -9.57
C GLY A 307 -13.82 1.90 -10.12
N ALA A 308 -12.98 1.33 -9.24
CA ALA A 308 -11.73 0.68 -9.61
C ALA A 308 -11.97 -0.63 -10.38
N ASN A 309 -12.78 -1.54 -9.82
CA ASN A 309 -12.96 -2.87 -10.41
C ASN A 309 -13.91 -2.86 -11.64
N VAL A 310 -14.97 -2.06 -11.60
CA VAL A 310 -15.94 -1.99 -12.72
C VAL A 310 -15.47 -1.02 -13.80
N GLY A 311 -14.88 0.12 -13.42
CA GLY A 311 -14.47 1.16 -14.36
C GLY A 311 -13.05 1.03 -14.88
N PHE A 312 -12.08 0.82 -14.00
CA PHE A 312 -10.65 0.87 -14.36
C PHE A 312 -10.07 -0.48 -14.78
N ALA A 313 -10.41 -1.57 -14.10
CA ALA A 313 -9.81 -2.88 -14.36
C ALA A 313 -10.05 -3.39 -15.80
N PRO A 314 -11.29 -3.34 -16.35
CA PRO A 314 -11.53 -3.77 -17.73
C PRO A 314 -10.79 -2.91 -18.76
N VAL A 315 -10.72 -1.59 -18.51
CA VAL A 315 -10.00 -0.67 -19.39
C VAL A 315 -8.48 -0.89 -19.31
N GLY A 316 -7.94 -1.19 -18.13
CA GLY A 316 -6.55 -1.57 -17.97
C GLY A 316 -6.19 -2.80 -18.80
N ALA A 317 -7.00 -3.87 -18.70
CA ALA A 317 -6.80 -5.09 -19.47
C ALA A 317 -6.91 -4.86 -20.98
N TYR A 318 -7.92 -4.10 -21.42
CA TYR A 318 -8.10 -3.73 -22.82
C TYR A 318 -6.90 -2.96 -23.38
N LEU A 319 -6.47 -1.90 -22.67
CA LEU A 319 -5.30 -1.12 -23.06
C LEU A 319 -4.03 -1.97 -23.14
N GLY A 320 -3.82 -2.87 -22.19
CA GLY A 320 -2.68 -3.79 -22.19
C GLY A 320 -2.67 -4.67 -23.44
N LYS A 321 -3.81 -5.27 -23.77
CA LYS A 321 -4.00 -6.15 -24.92
C LYS A 321 -3.77 -5.43 -26.22
N GLU A 322 -4.39 -4.30 -26.43
CA GLU A 322 -4.28 -3.52 -27.68
C GLU A 322 -2.89 -2.90 -27.88
N LEU A 323 -2.29 -2.33 -26.82
CA LEU A 323 -0.93 -1.78 -26.89
C LEU A 323 0.12 -2.84 -27.21
N ALA A 324 -0.03 -4.05 -26.69
CA ALA A 324 0.86 -5.16 -26.98
C ALA A 324 0.70 -5.69 -28.41
N GLY A 325 -0.48 -5.53 -29.01
CA GLY A 325 -0.77 -5.88 -30.41
C GLY A 325 -0.18 -4.93 -31.44
N LEU A 326 0.26 -3.72 -31.02
CA LEU A 326 0.86 -2.75 -31.94
C LEU A 326 2.23 -3.23 -32.44
N SER A 327 2.58 -2.86 -33.67
CA SER A 327 3.92 -3.12 -34.24
C SER A 327 5.05 -2.48 -33.39
N LEU A 328 4.78 -1.36 -32.73
CA LEU A 328 5.69 -0.69 -31.82
C LEU A 328 5.37 -0.99 -30.34
N ARG A 329 5.23 -2.27 -29.98
CA ARG A 329 4.86 -2.72 -28.62
C ARG A 329 5.78 -2.18 -27.50
N TRP A 330 7.03 -1.80 -27.82
CA TRP A 330 7.95 -1.23 -26.84
C TRP A 330 7.51 0.13 -26.29
N ILE A 331 6.51 0.79 -26.90
CA ILE A 331 5.88 2.00 -26.37
C ILE A 331 5.19 1.75 -25.02
N LEU A 332 4.87 0.49 -24.69
CA LEU A 332 4.36 0.10 -23.38
C LEU A 332 5.27 0.50 -22.22
N VAL A 333 6.59 0.49 -22.41
CA VAL A 333 7.56 0.83 -21.37
C VAL A 333 7.45 2.29 -20.96
N PRO A 334 7.54 3.30 -21.86
CA PRO A 334 7.35 4.69 -21.49
C PRO A 334 5.89 5.02 -21.10
N ILE A 335 4.89 4.39 -21.68
CA ILE A 335 3.49 4.54 -21.26
C ILE A 335 3.32 4.01 -19.84
N GLY A 336 3.88 2.84 -19.53
CA GLY A 336 3.91 2.28 -18.18
C GLY A 336 4.58 3.21 -17.16
N ALA A 337 5.71 3.84 -17.54
CA ALA A 337 6.35 4.87 -16.72
C ALA A 337 5.41 6.03 -16.40
N LEU A 338 4.73 6.54 -17.43
CA LEU A 338 3.83 7.69 -17.31
C LEU A 338 2.61 7.34 -16.43
N ILE A 339 2.01 6.17 -16.64
CA ILE A 339 0.91 5.67 -15.80
C ILE A 339 1.40 5.48 -14.37
N GLY A 340 2.53 4.81 -14.14
CA GLY A 340 3.12 4.57 -12.83
C GLY A 340 3.41 5.86 -12.07
N TYR A 341 3.88 6.90 -12.76
CA TYR A 341 4.14 8.20 -12.15
C TYR A 341 2.90 8.85 -11.55
N TYR A 342 1.76 8.70 -12.19
CA TYR A 342 0.52 9.33 -11.73
C TYR A 342 -0.34 8.42 -10.85
N ILE A 343 -0.31 7.09 -11.05
CA ILE A 343 -1.20 6.16 -10.37
C ILE A 343 -0.97 6.12 -8.85
N VAL A 344 0.26 6.34 -8.43
CA VAL A 344 0.65 6.37 -7.02
C VAL A 344 -0.08 7.45 -6.21
N LYS A 345 -0.46 8.54 -6.85
CA LYS A 345 -1.26 9.58 -6.18
C LYS A 345 -2.71 9.16 -5.96
N ALA A 346 -3.24 8.32 -6.84
CA ALA A 346 -4.59 7.80 -6.74
C ALA A 346 -4.71 6.65 -5.72
N GLU A 347 -3.60 6.29 -5.07
CA GLU A 347 -3.57 5.30 -4.00
C GLU A 347 -3.94 5.94 -2.65
N PRO A 348 -5.12 5.60 -2.04
CA PRO A 348 -5.59 6.27 -0.83
C PRO A 348 -4.65 6.11 0.36
N ALA A 349 -4.07 4.92 0.52
CA ALA A 349 -3.17 4.60 1.63
C ALA A 349 -1.88 5.42 1.61
N ILE A 350 -1.37 5.79 0.43
CA ILE A 350 -0.18 6.64 0.27
C ILE A 350 -0.42 8.04 0.82
N GLN A 351 -1.61 8.59 0.65
CA GLN A 351 -1.91 9.92 1.19
C GLN A 351 -1.89 9.90 2.72
N VAL A 352 -2.43 8.83 3.33
CA VAL A 352 -2.37 8.64 4.79
C VAL A 352 -0.92 8.52 5.27
N LEU A 353 -0.10 7.68 4.63
CA LEU A 353 1.32 7.54 4.94
C LEU A 353 2.06 8.88 4.86
N ASN A 354 1.91 9.63 3.77
CA ASN A 354 2.63 10.87 3.55
C ASN A 354 2.30 11.93 4.61
N HIS A 355 1.02 12.08 4.98
CA HIS A 355 0.61 12.98 6.05
C HIS A 355 1.15 12.54 7.42
N GLN A 356 1.20 11.24 7.67
CA GLN A 356 1.74 10.71 8.92
C GLN A 356 3.26 10.90 9.01
N VAL A 357 3.99 10.69 7.90
CA VAL A 357 5.44 10.96 7.83
C VAL A 357 5.72 12.45 8.09
N GLU A 358 4.96 13.36 7.46
CA GLU A 358 5.11 14.80 7.70
C GLU A 358 4.83 15.17 9.15
N ALA A 359 3.78 14.61 9.76
CA ALA A 359 3.43 14.85 11.17
C ALA A 359 4.49 14.33 12.14
N VAL A 360 4.96 13.08 11.98
CA VAL A 360 5.96 12.47 12.87
C VAL A 360 7.34 13.14 12.74
N THR A 361 7.69 13.62 11.52
CA THR A 361 8.96 14.32 11.27
C THR A 361 8.89 15.82 11.49
N ASN A 362 7.77 16.34 12.03
CA ASN A 362 7.53 17.79 12.21
C ASN A 362 7.80 18.61 10.95
N GLY A 363 7.40 18.08 9.78
CA GLY A 363 7.57 18.73 8.48
C GLY A 363 8.98 18.62 7.87
N ALA A 364 9.94 17.96 8.52
CA ALA A 364 11.29 17.75 7.95
C ALA A 364 11.24 16.96 6.64
N ILE A 365 10.31 16.01 6.53
CA ILE A 365 9.98 15.29 5.30
C ILE A 365 8.56 15.71 4.89
N SER A 366 8.45 16.57 3.87
CA SER A 366 7.15 17.07 3.43
C SER A 366 6.40 16.06 2.56
N VAL A 367 5.06 16.13 2.58
CA VAL A 367 4.18 15.33 1.68
C VAL A 367 4.59 15.46 0.22
N LYS A 368 4.98 16.67 -0.24
CA LYS A 368 5.42 16.89 -1.62
C LYS A 368 6.69 16.11 -1.97
N MET A 369 7.65 16.04 -1.05
CA MET A 369 8.90 15.31 -1.25
C MET A 369 8.65 13.79 -1.29
N MET A 370 7.86 13.27 -0.37
CA MET A 370 7.43 11.87 -0.36
C MET A 370 6.71 11.50 -1.66
N ASN A 371 5.72 12.27 -2.07
CA ASN A 371 4.97 12.03 -3.30
C ASN A 371 5.90 11.97 -4.53
N ARG A 372 6.86 12.89 -4.66
CA ARG A 372 7.80 12.88 -5.80
C ARG A 372 8.69 11.65 -5.81
N CYS A 373 9.24 11.25 -4.67
CA CYS A 373 10.05 10.04 -4.57
C CYS A 373 9.26 8.78 -4.93
N MET A 374 8.04 8.66 -4.41
CA MET A 374 7.18 7.53 -4.72
C MET A 374 6.75 7.52 -6.20
N GLN A 375 6.43 8.67 -6.78
CA GLN A 375 6.09 8.79 -8.20
C GLN A 375 7.23 8.32 -9.11
N ILE A 376 8.46 8.73 -8.83
CA ILE A 376 9.64 8.30 -9.59
C ILE A 376 9.87 6.80 -9.39
N GLY A 377 9.78 6.32 -8.15
CA GLY A 377 9.92 4.89 -7.83
C GLY A 377 8.89 4.05 -8.60
N VAL A 378 7.59 4.38 -8.49
CA VAL A 378 6.53 3.62 -9.16
C VAL A 378 6.59 3.76 -10.68
N ALA A 379 7.00 4.91 -11.23
CA ALA A 379 7.26 5.04 -12.67
C ALA A 379 8.32 4.04 -13.15
N ALA A 380 9.42 3.93 -12.42
CA ALA A 380 10.47 2.96 -12.72
C ALA A 380 9.97 1.51 -12.61
N SER A 381 9.18 1.18 -11.56
CA SER A 381 8.65 -0.17 -11.37
C SER A 381 7.70 -0.60 -12.47
N VAL A 382 6.78 0.28 -12.89
CA VAL A 382 5.82 -0.06 -13.95
C VAL A 382 6.53 -0.18 -15.29
N SER A 383 7.55 0.64 -15.56
CA SER A 383 8.43 0.47 -16.73
C SER A 383 9.11 -0.91 -16.73
N LEU A 384 9.69 -1.31 -15.60
CA LEU A 384 10.33 -2.62 -15.43
C LEU A 384 9.32 -3.76 -15.55
N ALA A 385 8.12 -3.59 -15.03
CA ALA A 385 7.04 -4.56 -15.16
C ALA A 385 6.64 -4.75 -16.63
N MET A 386 6.43 -3.67 -17.38
CA MET A 386 6.12 -3.75 -18.81
C MET A 386 7.29 -4.37 -19.61
N LEU A 387 8.54 -3.97 -19.31
CA LEU A 387 9.72 -4.58 -19.90
C LEU A 387 9.75 -6.09 -19.64
N ARG A 388 9.46 -6.50 -18.41
CA ARG A 388 9.45 -7.90 -18.00
C ARG A 388 8.39 -8.71 -18.77
N VAL A 389 7.16 -8.23 -18.86
CA VAL A 389 6.09 -8.92 -19.59
C VAL A 389 6.42 -9.04 -21.08
N LEU A 390 6.99 -7.97 -21.68
CA LEU A 390 7.41 -7.97 -23.08
C LEU A 390 8.56 -8.95 -23.40
N THR A 391 9.42 -9.22 -22.41
CA THR A 391 10.63 -10.06 -22.60
C THR A 391 10.51 -11.45 -22.02
N GLY A 392 9.51 -11.72 -21.17
CA GLY A 392 9.36 -13.00 -20.46
C GLY A 392 10.45 -13.28 -19.42
N ILE A 393 11.19 -12.25 -18.98
CA ILE A 393 12.24 -12.41 -17.96
C ILE A 393 11.59 -12.74 -16.60
N SER A 394 12.12 -13.78 -15.91
CA SER A 394 11.62 -14.20 -14.61
C SER A 394 11.72 -13.06 -13.59
N ILE A 395 10.70 -12.94 -12.74
CA ILE A 395 10.61 -11.91 -11.70
C ILE A 395 11.80 -11.93 -10.72
N GLN A 396 12.42 -13.08 -10.49
CA GLN A 396 13.56 -13.23 -9.59
C GLN A 396 14.72 -12.31 -9.96
N TRP A 397 14.95 -12.08 -11.26
CA TRP A 397 16.03 -11.22 -11.75
C TRP A 397 15.83 -9.74 -11.43
N PHE A 398 14.64 -9.34 -11.07
CA PHE A 398 14.32 -7.97 -10.63
C PHE A 398 14.21 -7.88 -9.11
N VAL A 399 13.47 -8.81 -8.50
CA VAL A 399 13.12 -8.77 -7.07
C VAL A 399 14.34 -9.06 -6.20
N ILE A 400 15.12 -10.09 -6.49
CA ILE A 400 16.29 -10.46 -5.66
C ILE A 400 17.35 -9.34 -5.66
N PRO A 401 17.85 -8.85 -6.82
CA PRO A 401 18.80 -7.75 -6.81
C PRO A 401 18.23 -6.47 -6.19
N GLY A 402 16.95 -6.18 -6.45
CA GLY A 402 16.28 -5.00 -5.90
C GLY A 402 16.24 -5.01 -4.37
N TYR A 403 15.84 -6.13 -3.75
CA TYR A 403 15.89 -6.24 -2.28
C TYR A 403 17.33 -6.22 -1.74
N ILE A 404 18.29 -6.82 -2.41
CA ILE A 404 19.70 -6.73 -2.02
C ILE A 404 20.16 -5.24 -1.99
N ILE A 405 19.83 -4.49 -3.04
CA ILE A 405 20.12 -3.04 -3.10
C ILE A 405 19.44 -2.30 -1.94
N ALA A 406 18.15 -2.57 -1.69
CA ALA A 406 17.41 -1.95 -0.58
C ALA A 406 18.01 -2.27 0.78
N LEU A 407 18.45 -3.52 0.99
CA LEU A 407 19.11 -3.94 2.25
C LEU A 407 20.50 -3.33 2.42
N VAL A 408 21.28 -3.18 1.36
CA VAL A 408 22.56 -2.48 1.39
C VAL A 408 22.36 -1.00 1.72
N LEU A 409 21.41 -0.33 1.06
CA LEU A 409 21.06 1.06 1.34
C LEU A 409 20.60 1.25 2.79
N SER A 410 19.89 0.29 3.38
CA SER A 410 19.43 0.37 4.77
C SER A 410 20.57 0.50 5.79
N ARG A 411 21.81 0.16 5.42
CA ARG A 411 23.01 0.36 6.26
C ARG A 411 23.61 1.75 6.12
N MET A 412 23.22 2.49 5.11
CA MET A 412 23.82 3.79 4.75
C MET A 412 22.96 4.99 5.16
N VAL A 413 21.66 4.78 5.32
CA VAL A 413 20.67 5.84 5.61
C VAL A 413 20.34 5.93 7.11
N PRO A 414 19.80 7.07 7.59
CA PRO A 414 19.26 7.18 8.94
C PRO A 414 18.09 6.22 9.20
N ASP A 415 17.96 5.70 10.44
CA ASP A 415 16.98 4.67 10.81
C ASP A 415 15.52 5.04 10.46
N ILE A 416 15.13 6.30 10.60
CA ILE A 416 13.79 6.76 10.26
C ILE A 416 13.45 6.53 8.78
N PHE A 417 14.43 6.75 7.88
CA PHE A 417 14.25 6.52 6.45
C PHE A 417 14.11 5.03 6.10
N ILE A 418 14.68 4.13 6.92
CA ILE A 418 14.51 2.69 6.73
C ILE A 418 13.04 2.32 6.98
N GLY A 419 12.47 2.75 8.12
CA GLY A 419 11.07 2.50 8.45
C GLY A 419 10.13 3.07 7.40
N ILE A 420 10.30 4.36 7.05
CA ILE A 420 9.47 5.04 6.05
C ILE A 420 9.58 4.34 4.68
N ALA A 421 10.78 3.98 4.24
CA ALA A 421 10.99 3.35 2.95
C ALA A 421 10.28 2.01 2.85
N PHE A 422 10.51 1.11 3.81
CA PHE A 422 9.93 -0.22 3.78
C PHE A 422 8.40 -0.21 4.02
N ASP A 423 7.88 0.69 4.87
CA ASP A 423 6.44 0.91 4.99
C ASP A 423 5.84 1.43 3.67
N SER A 424 6.55 2.35 2.99
CA SER A 424 6.09 2.93 1.71
C SER A 424 5.99 1.90 0.59
N GLY A 425 6.87 0.91 0.57
CA GLY A 425 6.81 -0.19 -0.41
C GLY A 425 5.52 -0.98 -0.30
N GLY A 426 5.15 -1.38 0.93
CA GLY A 426 3.89 -2.05 1.16
C GLY A 426 2.69 -1.18 0.75
N VAL A 427 2.71 0.11 1.13
CA VAL A 427 1.60 1.04 0.88
C VAL A 427 1.44 1.40 -0.60
N ALA A 428 2.51 1.37 -1.40
CA ALA A 428 2.45 1.75 -2.82
C ALA A 428 1.71 0.75 -3.71
N SER A 429 1.56 -0.47 -3.25
CA SER A 429 1.01 -1.59 -4.01
C SER A 429 -0.45 -1.93 -3.64
N GLY A 430 -1.26 -0.93 -3.35
CA GLY A 430 -2.67 -1.07 -2.97
C GLY A 430 -3.66 -1.22 -4.15
N PRO A 431 -4.95 -0.83 -3.93
CA PRO A 431 -6.05 -1.10 -4.86
C PRO A 431 -5.82 -0.67 -6.30
N MET A 432 -5.22 0.48 -6.54
CA MET A 432 -5.00 0.95 -7.91
C MET A 432 -3.97 0.10 -8.66
N THR A 433 -3.01 -0.47 -7.96
CA THR A 433 -2.04 -1.39 -8.54
C THR A 433 -2.70 -2.73 -8.89
N SER A 434 -3.52 -3.28 -8.01
CA SER A 434 -4.22 -4.56 -8.20
C SER A 434 -5.38 -4.47 -9.20
N THR A 435 -6.07 -3.33 -9.30
CA THR A 435 -7.27 -3.18 -10.15
C THR A 435 -7.01 -2.50 -11.50
N PHE A 436 -5.84 -1.86 -11.71
CA PHE A 436 -5.52 -1.24 -13.00
C PHE A 436 -4.19 -1.74 -13.58
N LEU A 437 -3.09 -1.73 -12.80
CA LEU A 437 -1.78 -2.12 -13.34
C LEU A 437 -1.67 -3.64 -13.54
N LEU A 438 -2.19 -4.45 -12.64
CA LEU A 438 -2.18 -5.89 -12.80
C LEU A 438 -3.07 -6.33 -13.97
N PRO A 439 -4.33 -5.87 -14.14
CA PRO A 439 -5.09 -6.10 -15.36
C PRO A 439 -4.40 -5.62 -16.65
N LEU A 440 -3.73 -4.46 -16.63
CA LEU A 440 -2.93 -3.99 -17.76
C LEU A 440 -1.85 -5.02 -18.13
N SER A 441 -1.12 -5.54 -17.14
CA SER A 441 -0.09 -6.56 -17.32
C SER A 441 -0.67 -7.90 -17.83
N ILE A 442 -1.83 -8.28 -17.32
CA ILE A 442 -2.56 -9.48 -17.76
C ILE A 442 -2.94 -9.33 -19.24
N GLY A 443 -3.50 -8.19 -19.64
CA GLY A 443 -3.85 -7.91 -21.04
C GLY A 443 -2.64 -7.96 -21.98
N VAL A 444 -1.49 -7.41 -21.57
CA VAL A 444 -0.23 -7.50 -22.32
C VAL A 444 0.22 -8.96 -22.46
N CYS A 445 0.21 -9.71 -21.37
CA CYS A 445 0.64 -11.10 -21.34
C CYS A 445 -0.25 -11.99 -22.24
N GLU A 446 -1.56 -11.78 -22.21
CA GLU A 446 -2.53 -12.46 -23.05
C GLU A 446 -2.27 -12.22 -24.54
N ALA A 447 -2.08 -10.95 -24.92
CA ALA A 447 -1.81 -10.59 -26.32
C ALA A 447 -0.49 -11.21 -26.85
N LEU A 448 0.47 -11.44 -25.97
CA LEU A 448 1.75 -12.06 -26.31
C LEU A 448 1.72 -13.60 -26.25
N GLY A 449 0.62 -14.21 -25.76
CA GLY A 449 0.52 -15.66 -25.55
C GLY A 449 1.43 -16.19 -24.44
N GLY A 450 1.79 -15.34 -23.46
CA GLY A 450 2.61 -15.68 -22.30
C GLY A 450 1.85 -16.44 -21.21
N ASN A 451 2.59 -16.96 -20.22
CA ASN A 451 1.98 -17.58 -19.05
C ASN A 451 1.60 -16.52 -18.03
N LEU A 452 0.30 -16.40 -17.75
CA LEU A 452 -0.22 -15.38 -16.83
C LEU A 452 0.40 -15.44 -15.43
N MET A 453 0.58 -16.65 -14.89
CA MET A 453 1.12 -16.85 -13.52
C MET A 453 2.60 -16.46 -13.39
N THR A 454 3.39 -16.69 -14.45
CA THR A 454 4.83 -16.38 -14.42
C THR A 454 5.15 -15.01 -14.98
N ASP A 455 4.36 -14.49 -15.94
CA ASP A 455 4.74 -13.31 -16.72
C ASP A 455 3.89 -12.08 -16.39
N ALA A 456 2.58 -12.24 -16.09
CA ALA A 456 1.72 -11.10 -15.73
C ALA A 456 1.83 -10.71 -14.25
N PHE A 457 1.77 -11.70 -13.33
CA PHE A 457 1.94 -11.44 -11.89
C PHE A 457 3.35 -10.94 -11.57
N GLY A 458 3.52 -10.24 -10.45
CA GLY A 458 4.77 -9.63 -10.02
C GLY A 458 4.85 -8.13 -10.28
N VAL A 459 3.83 -7.53 -10.88
CA VAL A 459 3.75 -6.06 -11.03
C VAL A 459 3.60 -5.41 -9.66
N VAL A 460 2.77 -5.98 -8.80
CA VAL A 460 2.53 -5.49 -7.42
C VAL A 460 3.84 -5.53 -6.62
N ALA A 461 4.59 -6.64 -6.75
CA ALA A 461 5.90 -6.79 -6.11
C ALA A 461 6.92 -5.75 -6.57
N LEU A 462 6.96 -5.43 -7.86
CA LEU A 462 7.86 -4.40 -8.39
C LEU A 462 7.44 -3.01 -7.92
N VAL A 463 6.13 -2.71 -7.87
CA VAL A 463 5.58 -1.46 -7.34
C VAL A 463 5.87 -1.33 -5.84
N ALA A 464 5.89 -2.42 -5.09
CA ALA A 464 6.32 -2.43 -3.70
C ALA A 464 7.82 -2.18 -3.53
N LEU A 465 8.65 -2.71 -4.43
CA LEU A 465 10.12 -2.70 -4.31
C LEU A 465 10.76 -1.34 -4.60
N THR A 466 10.37 -0.66 -5.67
CA THR A 466 11.09 0.53 -6.14
C THR A 466 10.93 1.76 -5.26
N PRO A 467 9.78 2.03 -4.59
CA PRO A 467 9.69 3.08 -3.58
C PRO A 467 10.65 2.88 -2.40
N LEU A 468 10.92 1.63 -2.00
CA LEU A 468 11.92 1.35 -0.97
C LEU A 468 13.28 1.96 -1.34
N ILE A 469 13.72 1.73 -2.57
CA ILE A 469 15.00 2.22 -3.06
C ILE A 469 14.96 3.75 -3.21
N ALA A 470 13.90 4.29 -3.80
CA ALA A 470 13.77 5.73 -4.05
C ALA A 470 13.79 6.56 -2.75
N ILE A 471 13.08 6.11 -1.71
CA ILE A 471 13.02 6.80 -0.41
C ILE A 471 14.36 6.65 0.35
N GLN A 472 15.02 5.50 0.27
CA GLN A 472 16.34 5.34 0.87
C GLN A 472 17.39 6.20 0.16
N LEU A 473 17.35 6.34 -1.17
CA LEU A 473 18.21 7.28 -1.89
C LEU A 473 17.94 8.73 -1.46
N MET A 474 16.69 9.11 -1.25
CA MET A 474 16.32 10.40 -0.67
C MET A 474 16.94 10.57 0.72
N GLY A 475 16.86 9.54 1.58
CA GLY A 475 17.49 9.54 2.92
C GLY A 475 19.00 9.68 2.86
N LEU A 476 19.67 9.06 1.88
CA LEU A 476 21.10 9.19 1.66
C LEU A 476 21.47 10.62 1.25
N VAL A 477 20.73 11.21 0.33
CA VAL A 477 20.91 12.62 -0.08
C VAL A 477 20.69 13.57 1.09
N TYR A 478 19.68 13.32 1.92
CA TYR A 478 19.42 14.09 3.14
C TYR A 478 20.62 14.02 4.10
N LYS A 479 21.14 12.83 4.39
CA LYS A 479 22.31 12.62 5.24
C LYS A 479 23.54 13.36 4.73
N LEU A 480 23.82 13.29 3.42
CA LEU A 480 24.98 13.96 2.80
C LEU A 480 24.85 15.48 2.85
N LYS A 481 23.64 16.03 2.64
CA LYS A 481 23.41 17.48 2.74
C LYS A 481 23.54 18.00 4.17
N THR A 482 23.04 17.24 5.15
CA THR A 482 23.17 17.60 6.56
C THR A 482 24.63 17.56 7.02
N ALA A 483 25.38 16.54 6.64
CA ALA A 483 26.81 16.45 6.95
C ALA A 483 27.62 17.62 6.36
N LYS A 484 27.30 18.06 5.12
CA LYS A 484 27.95 19.26 4.53
C LYS A 484 27.59 20.55 5.28
N ARG A 485 26.33 20.72 5.73
CA ARG A 485 25.94 21.89 6.50
C ARG A 485 26.65 22.00 7.84
N THR A 486 26.84 20.88 8.53
CA THR A 486 27.55 20.85 9.82
C THR A 486 29.04 21.22 9.65
N GLN A 487 29.64 20.93 8.49
CA GLN A 487 31.04 21.30 8.19
C GLN A 487 31.19 22.77 7.77
N THR A 488 30.12 23.44 7.36
CA THR A 488 30.15 24.85 6.90
C THR A 488 29.73 25.86 7.98
N VAL A 489 29.32 25.43 9.17
CA VAL A 489 29.13 26.33 10.33
C VAL A 489 30.51 26.61 10.92
N PRO A 490 31.04 27.87 10.85
CA PRO A 490 32.30 28.18 11.46
C PRO A 490 32.26 27.96 12.97
N ALA A 491 33.32 27.42 13.53
CA ALA A 491 33.46 27.19 14.98
C ALA A 491 33.28 28.46 15.84
N ALA A 492 33.26 29.61 15.24
CA ALA A 492 33.07 30.92 15.90
C ALA A 492 31.67 31.17 16.48
N ILE A 493 30.64 30.32 16.13
CA ILE A 493 29.30 30.46 16.71
C ILE A 493 29.08 29.53 17.92
N ALA A 494 30.00 28.60 18.16
CA ALA A 494 29.88 27.69 19.31
C ALA A 494 30.30 28.34 20.64
N ASP A 495 31.12 29.39 20.59
CA ASP A 495 31.59 30.09 21.80
C ASP A 495 30.62 31.15 22.34
N ASP A 496 29.62 31.59 21.55
CA ASP A 496 28.63 32.58 21.99
C ASP A 496 27.40 31.97 22.71
N CYS A 497 27.29 30.64 22.79
CA CYS A 497 26.15 30.01 23.48
C CYS A 497 26.35 29.87 25.02
N ASP A 498 27.50 30.23 25.57
CA ASP A 498 27.79 30.17 27.00
C ASP A 498 27.66 31.54 27.71
N MET A 499 27.14 32.60 27.06
CA MET A 499 26.76 33.81 27.76
C MET A 499 25.47 33.58 28.53
N ILE A 500 25.59 33.20 29.79
CA ILE A 500 24.52 33.31 30.77
C ILE A 500 24.22 34.81 30.95
N VAL A 501 23.07 35.24 30.45
CA VAL A 501 22.55 36.57 30.74
C VAL A 501 21.97 36.53 32.17
N ASP A 502 22.73 36.96 33.15
CA ASP A 502 22.20 37.24 34.49
C ASP A 502 21.18 38.39 34.34
N LEU A 503 19.91 38.05 34.45
CA LEU A 503 18.86 39.03 34.63
C LEU A 503 18.94 39.52 36.09
N GLU A 504 19.62 40.64 36.31
CA GLU A 504 19.48 41.37 37.59
C GLU A 504 18.01 41.73 37.81
N GLU A 505 17.44 41.21 38.88
CA GLU A 505 16.16 41.71 39.43
C GLU A 505 16.35 43.18 39.82
N GLY A 506 15.77 44.08 39.03
CA GLY A 506 15.63 45.49 39.37
C GLY A 506 14.45 45.69 40.31
N ASP A 507 14.69 46.36 41.43
CA ASP A 507 13.76 46.79 42.48
C ASP A 507 12.45 47.41 41.99
#